data_8cc0c21276a855d8836f7711cb9abf5e
#
_entry.id   8cc0c21276a855d8836f7711cb9abf5e
#
_cell.length_a   1.000
_cell.length_b   1.000
_cell.length_c   1.000
_cell.angle_alpha   90.00
_cell.angle_beta   90.00
_cell.angle_gamma   90.00
#
_symmetry.space_group_name_H-M   'P 1'
#
loop_
_entity.id
_entity.type
_entity.pdbx_description
1 polymer ?
#
loop_
_entity_poly.entity_id
_entity_poly.type
_entity_poly.pdbx_seq_one_letter_code
_entity_poly.pdbx_strand_id
1 'polypeptide(L)'
;MIRSLETLDDTAQVRVPGKPSRKIVRARLSVAARLARAFHVFLASALAAGLLFQVFFAGMGAFGADWSYHVTLAHFLGFLPLLMVPAAFVGRMTWALRVLPLGIVLLIGTQYALADAVVPAAALHPLNGFLILLTSLFIVRRSWAVVRKKG
;
A
#
# COMPACT_ATOMS: atom_id res chain seq x y z
N MET A 1 58.34 18.72 -59.84
CA MET A 1 58.06 17.25 -59.84
C MET A 1 57.95 16.81 -58.40
N ILE A 2 56.77 16.92 -57.78
CA ILE A 2 56.51 16.56 -56.40
C ILE A 2 55.34 15.57 -56.40
N ARG A 3 55.62 14.30 -56.08
CA ARG A 3 54.65 13.22 -56.00
C ARG A 3 53.90 13.28 -54.65
N SER A 4 52.63 13.46 -54.74
CA SER A 4 51.72 13.34 -53.59
C SER A 4 51.78 11.95 -52.97
N LEU A 5 52.02 11.91 -51.67
CA LEU A 5 51.83 10.71 -50.84
C LEU A 5 50.37 10.72 -50.37
N GLU A 6 49.54 9.92 -51.00
CA GLU A 6 48.23 9.56 -50.49
C GLU A 6 48.42 8.62 -49.28
N THR A 7 48.15 9.13 -48.14
CA THR A 7 48.07 8.35 -46.90
C THR A 7 46.82 7.52 -46.89
N LEU A 8 46.96 6.23 -46.96
CA LEU A 8 45.90 5.24 -46.70
C LEU A 8 45.49 5.36 -45.22
N ASP A 9 44.38 6.04 -45.03
CA ASP A 9 43.66 5.99 -43.74
C ASP A 9 42.73 4.76 -43.75
N ASP A 10 43.31 3.59 -43.46
CA ASP A 10 42.62 2.34 -43.24
C ASP A 10 42.25 2.22 -41.77
N THR A 11 41.33 3.06 -41.33
CA THR A 11 40.69 2.88 -40.02
C THR A 11 39.77 1.68 -40.07
N ALA A 12 40.37 0.49 -39.87
CA ALA A 12 39.60 -0.71 -39.62
C ALA A 12 38.66 -0.49 -38.42
N GLN A 13 37.43 -0.19 -38.73
CA GLN A 13 36.36 -0.13 -37.71
C GLN A 13 36.25 -1.51 -37.06
N VAL A 14 36.89 -1.68 -35.88
CA VAL A 14 36.71 -2.83 -35.03
C VAL A 14 35.23 -2.89 -34.64
N ARG A 15 34.48 -3.72 -35.32
CA ARG A 15 33.07 -4.03 -35.01
C ARG A 15 33.03 -4.72 -33.66
N VAL A 16 32.83 -3.95 -32.59
CA VAL A 16 32.59 -4.51 -31.26
C VAL A 16 31.33 -5.37 -31.33
N PRO A 17 31.40 -6.69 -31.04
CA PRO A 17 30.22 -7.53 -31.03
C PRO A 17 29.20 -6.94 -30.08
N GLY A 18 28.01 -6.57 -30.62
CA GLY A 18 26.96 -5.95 -29.84
C GLY A 18 26.60 -6.82 -28.65
N LYS A 19 26.76 -6.27 -27.43
CA LYS A 19 26.27 -6.88 -26.20
C LYS A 19 24.85 -7.38 -26.45
N PRO A 20 24.55 -8.67 -26.18
CA PRO A 20 23.20 -9.19 -26.41
C PRO A 20 22.23 -8.34 -25.58
N SER A 21 21.33 -7.66 -26.26
CA SER A 21 20.24 -6.91 -25.61
C SER A 21 19.50 -7.89 -24.72
N ARG A 22 19.70 -7.82 -23.40
CA ARG A 22 18.91 -8.55 -22.43
C ARG A 22 17.48 -8.06 -22.56
N LYS A 23 16.69 -8.70 -23.42
CA LYS A 23 15.24 -8.58 -23.37
C LYS A 23 14.82 -8.98 -21.97
N ILE A 24 14.56 -7.99 -21.12
CA ILE A 24 13.98 -8.21 -19.80
C ILE A 24 12.59 -8.77 -20.05
N VAL A 25 12.47 -10.09 -20.07
CA VAL A 25 11.17 -10.78 -20.11
C VAL A 25 10.50 -10.44 -18.80
N ARG A 26 9.66 -9.41 -18.81
CA ARG A 26 8.82 -9.09 -17.65
C ARG A 26 7.90 -10.27 -17.42
N ALA A 27 8.19 -11.07 -16.40
CA ALA A 27 7.35 -12.19 -16.02
C ALA A 27 5.92 -11.68 -15.79
N ARG A 28 4.97 -12.21 -16.54
CA ARG A 28 3.54 -11.91 -16.35
C ARG A 28 3.13 -12.38 -14.96
N LEU A 29 2.38 -11.55 -14.24
CA LEU A 29 1.82 -11.97 -12.96
C LEU A 29 0.83 -13.11 -13.17
N SER A 30 0.85 -14.09 -12.26
CA SER A 30 -0.17 -15.14 -12.22
C SER A 30 -1.56 -14.54 -11.97
N VAL A 31 -2.60 -15.26 -12.34
CA VAL A 31 -3.99 -14.87 -12.06
C VAL A 31 -4.19 -14.64 -10.56
N ALA A 32 -3.69 -15.57 -9.73
CA ALA A 32 -3.76 -15.45 -8.28
C ALA A 32 -3.12 -14.15 -7.75
N ALA A 33 -1.95 -13.76 -8.28
CA ALA A 33 -1.32 -12.51 -7.87
C ALA A 33 -2.11 -11.26 -8.28
N ARG A 34 -2.79 -11.29 -9.43
CA ARG A 34 -3.67 -10.20 -9.87
C ARG A 34 -4.91 -10.07 -9.00
N LEU A 35 -5.56 -11.20 -8.70
CA LEU A 35 -6.72 -11.24 -7.80
C LEU A 35 -6.35 -10.79 -6.39
N ALA A 36 -5.22 -11.25 -5.86
CA ALA A 36 -4.73 -10.83 -4.55
C ALA A 36 -4.46 -9.31 -4.48
N ARG A 37 -3.97 -8.69 -5.56
CA ARG A 37 -3.81 -7.24 -5.64
C ARG A 37 -5.14 -6.50 -5.63
N ALA A 38 -6.11 -6.98 -6.44
CA ALA A 38 -7.44 -6.38 -6.47
C ALA A 38 -8.11 -6.50 -5.09
N PHE A 39 -8.00 -7.68 -4.47
CA PHE A 39 -8.52 -7.92 -3.13
C PHE A 39 -7.86 -7.02 -2.07
N HIS A 40 -6.54 -6.85 -2.11
CA HIS A 40 -5.84 -5.91 -1.21
C HIS A 40 -6.33 -4.47 -1.38
N VAL A 41 -6.53 -4.00 -2.63
CA VAL A 41 -7.08 -2.67 -2.90
C VAL A 41 -8.49 -2.55 -2.33
N PHE A 42 -9.33 -3.57 -2.53
CA PHE A 42 -10.68 -3.60 -1.98
C PHE A 42 -10.67 -3.49 -0.45
N LEU A 43 -9.87 -4.32 0.24
CA LEU A 43 -9.74 -4.30 1.71
C LEU A 43 -9.25 -2.94 2.23
N ALA A 44 -8.24 -2.37 1.57
CA ALA A 44 -7.71 -1.06 1.95
C ALA A 44 -8.76 0.05 1.78
N SER A 45 -9.53 0.01 0.69
CA SER A 45 -10.61 0.98 0.42
C SER A 45 -11.76 0.81 1.39
N ALA A 46 -12.14 -0.44 1.70
CA ALA A 46 -13.18 -0.75 2.68
C ALA A 46 -12.78 -0.28 4.09
N LEU A 47 -11.50 -0.48 4.47
CA LEU A 47 -10.97 0.02 5.74
C LEU A 47 -11.06 1.56 5.81
N ALA A 48 -10.57 2.26 4.79
CA ALA A 48 -10.60 3.73 4.77
C ALA A 48 -12.04 4.27 4.82
N ALA A 49 -12.94 3.70 4.04
CA ALA A 49 -14.37 4.08 4.07
C ALA A 49 -15.00 3.78 5.44
N GLY A 50 -14.73 2.58 6.00
CA GLY A 50 -15.25 2.20 7.31
C GLY A 50 -14.75 3.12 8.43
N LEU A 51 -13.50 3.60 8.36
CA LEU A 51 -12.97 4.58 9.33
C LEU A 51 -13.69 5.93 9.26
N LEU A 52 -14.17 6.36 8.09
CA LEU A 52 -15.03 7.55 7.99
C LEU A 52 -16.38 7.32 8.69
N PHE A 53 -16.97 6.12 8.53
CA PHE A 53 -18.18 5.76 9.27
C PHE A 53 -17.92 5.65 10.79
N GLN A 54 -16.70 5.24 11.20
CA GLN A 54 -16.32 5.25 12.61
C GLN A 54 -16.36 6.66 13.21
N VAL A 55 -15.88 7.67 12.49
CA VAL A 55 -15.99 9.08 12.93
C VAL A 55 -17.44 9.50 13.02
N PHE A 56 -18.28 9.12 12.05
CA PHE A 56 -19.70 9.41 12.06
C PHE A 56 -20.41 8.78 13.27
N PHE A 57 -20.19 7.48 13.54
CA PHE A 57 -20.80 6.80 14.68
C PHE A 57 -20.26 7.29 16.03
N ALA A 58 -18.99 7.69 16.10
CA ALA A 58 -18.46 8.36 17.28
C ALA A 58 -19.16 9.68 17.55
N GLY A 59 -19.41 10.47 16.48
CA GLY A 59 -20.23 11.70 16.58
C GLY A 59 -21.64 11.40 17.08
N MET A 60 -22.32 10.40 16.51
CA MET A 60 -23.65 9.98 16.99
C MET A 60 -23.65 9.63 18.48
N GLY A 61 -22.66 8.83 18.94
CA GLY A 61 -22.54 8.47 20.35
C GLY A 61 -22.31 9.70 21.26
N ALA A 62 -21.48 10.64 20.81
CA ALA A 62 -21.24 11.89 21.55
C ALA A 62 -22.50 12.76 21.68
N PHE A 63 -23.46 12.66 20.76
CA PHE A 63 -24.75 13.34 20.80
C PHE A 63 -25.90 12.49 21.37
N GLY A 64 -25.57 11.39 22.08
CA GLY A 64 -26.55 10.62 22.85
C GLY A 64 -27.10 9.37 22.15
N ALA A 65 -26.61 9.01 20.95
CA ALA A 65 -26.95 7.73 20.34
C ALA A 65 -26.21 6.57 21.00
N ASP A 66 -26.64 5.34 20.71
CA ASP A 66 -26.00 4.13 21.19
C ASP A 66 -24.57 3.95 20.60
N TRP A 67 -23.59 3.76 21.47
CA TRP A 67 -22.19 3.50 21.09
C TRP A 67 -21.98 2.13 20.44
N SER A 68 -22.97 1.22 20.49
CA SER A 68 -22.85 -0.13 19.95
C SER A 68 -22.52 -0.13 18.45
N TYR A 69 -23.01 0.85 17.68
CA TYR A 69 -22.67 0.99 16.26
C TYR A 69 -21.18 1.25 16.05
N HIS A 70 -20.60 2.15 16.83
CA HIS A 70 -19.15 2.47 16.78
C HIS A 70 -18.33 1.25 17.17
N VAL A 71 -18.66 0.60 18.28
CA VAL A 71 -17.93 -0.57 18.81
C VAL A 71 -18.01 -1.75 17.84
N THR A 72 -19.20 -2.05 17.33
CA THR A 72 -19.43 -3.16 16.40
C THR A 72 -18.62 -2.96 15.11
N LEU A 73 -18.67 -1.76 14.52
CA LEU A 73 -17.92 -1.48 13.31
C LEU A 73 -16.40 -1.55 13.57
N ALA A 74 -15.92 -1.08 14.74
CA ALA A 74 -14.49 -1.16 15.10
C ALA A 74 -13.97 -2.61 15.05
N HIS A 75 -14.73 -3.57 15.57
CA HIS A 75 -14.37 -4.98 15.54
C HIS A 75 -14.24 -5.50 14.11
N PHE A 76 -15.20 -5.22 13.22
CA PHE A 76 -15.11 -5.62 11.81
C PHE A 76 -13.92 -5.00 11.11
N LEU A 77 -13.65 -3.73 11.32
CA LEU A 77 -12.51 -3.03 10.71
C LEU A 77 -11.17 -3.60 11.17
N GLY A 78 -11.09 -4.09 12.41
CA GLY A 78 -9.88 -4.68 12.98
C GLY A 78 -9.39 -5.92 12.23
N PHE A 79 -10.26 -6.67 11.55
CA PHE A 79 -9.89 -7.85 10.77
C PHE A 79 -9.33 -7.51 9.38
N LEU A 80 -9.69 -6.36 8.80
CA LEU A 80 -9.29 -6.03 7.44
C LEU A 80 -7.77 -5.96 7.24
N PRO A 81 -6.99 -5.29 8.12
CA PRO A 81 -5.53 -5.27 7.99
C PRO A 81 -4.89 -6.66 8.07
N LEU A 82 -5.44 -7.57 8.89
CA LEU A 82 -4.95 -8.95 8.98
C LEU A 82 -5.07 -9.68 7.64
N LEU A 83 -6.17 -9.49 6.91
CA LEU A 83 -6.39 -10.06 5.58
C LEU A 83 -5.53 -9.37 4.51
N MET A 84 -5.21 -8.09 4.69
CA MET A 84 -4.37 -7.33 3.75
C MET A 84 -2.94 -7.89 3.69
N VAL A 85 -2.39 -8.39 4.80
CA VAL A 85 -1.03 -8.93 4.86
C VAL A 85 -0.84 -10.08 3.88
N PRO A 86 -1.56 -11.23 3.99
CA PRO A 86 -1.40 -12.33 3.04
C PRO A 86 -1.72 -11.92 1.60
N ALA A 87 -2.74 -11.07 1.39
CA ALA A 87 -3.07 -10.55 0.07
C ALA A 87 -1.89 -9.77 -0.56
N ALA A 88 -1.15 -8.98 0.23
CA ALA A 88 0.02 -8.25 -0.25
C ALA A 88 1.20 -9.18 -0.61
N PHE A 89 1.40 -10.27 0.13
CA PHE A 89 2.44 -11.26 -0.16
C PHE A 89 2.12 -12.04 -1.44
N VAL A 90 0.92 -12.62 -1.56
CA VAL A 90 0.47 -13.34 -2.76
C VAL A 90 0.46 -12.40 -3.98
N GLY A 91 0.01 -11.17 -3.79
CA GLY A 91 0.01 -10.12 -4.82
C GLY A 91 1.40 -9.64 -5.23
N ARG A 92 2.47 -10.11 -4.59
CA ARG A 92 3.86 -9.65 -4.81
C ARG A 92 3.93 -8.12 -4.81
N MET A 93 3.29 -7.50 -3.81
CA MET A 93 3.26 -6.07 -3.65
C MET A 93 4.59 -5.55 -3.06
N THR A 94 4.78 -4.24 -3.06
CA THR A 94 5.99 -3.62 -2.49
C THR A 94 6.10 -3.91 -1.00
N TRP A 95 7.32 -3.87 -0.45
CA TRP A 95 7.56 -4.15 0.97
C TRP A 95 6.71 -3.27 1.88
N ALA A 96 6.60 -1.99 1.57
CA ALA A 96 5.75 -1.07 2.34
C ALA A 96 4.29 -1.54 2.44
N LEU A 97 3.71 -2.06 1.33
CA LEU A 97 2.34 -2.57 1.33
C LEU A 97 2.18 -3.93 2.04
N ARG A 98 3.27 -4.62 2.34
CA ARG A 98 3.26 -5.84 3.17
C ARG A 98 3.36 -5.52 4.65
N VAL A 99 4.08 -4.44 5.02
CA VAL A 99 4.38 -4.09 6.42
C VAL A 99 3.39 -3.08 6.99
N LEU A 100 2.93 -2.10 6.21
CA LEU A 100 2.01 -1.07 6.70
C LEU A 100 0.70 -1.63 7.30
N PRO A 101 0.08 -2.69 6.76
CA PRO A 101 -1.09 -3.28 7.42
C PRO A 101 -0.80 -3.80 8.83
N LEU A 102 0.43 -4.31 9.10
CA LEU A 102 0.84 -4.70 10.45
C LEU A 102 0.93 -3.49 11.37
N GLY A 103 1.44 -2.35 10.85
CA GLY A 103 1.42 -1.09 11.58
C GLY A 103 -0.01 -0.65 11.95
N ILE A 104 -0.98 -0.83 11.04
CA ILE A 104 -2.40 -0.57 11.35
C ILE A 104 -2.92 -1.51 12.44
N VAL A 105 -2.55 -2.80 12.42
CA VAL A 105 -2.93 -3.75 13.49
C VAL A 105 -2.46 -3.24 14.86
N LEU A 106 -1.22 -2.76 14.94
CA LEU A 106 -0.67 -2.19 16.19
C LEU A 106 -1.43 -0.93 16.59
N LEU A 107 -1.72 -0.02 15.67
CA LEU A 107 -2.50 1.18 15.95
C LEU A 107 -3.93 0.85 16.41
N ILE A 108 -4.56 -0.19 15.85
CA ILE A 108 -5.88 -0.65 16.28
C ILE A 108 -5.81 -1.24 17.71
N GLY A 109 -4.79 -2.05 18.01
CA GLY A 109 -4.55 -2.51 19.39
C GLY A 109 -4.38 -1.35 20.36
N THR A 110 -3.60 -0.34 20.01
CA THR A 110 -3.48 0.91 20.76
C THR A 110 -4.82 1.63 20.90
N GLN A 111 -5.65 1.62 19.86
CA GLN A 111 -6.98 2.24 19.86
C GLN A 111 -7.90 1.63 20.92
N TYR A 112 -7.90 0.31 21.07
CA TYR A 112 -8.66 -0.37 22.11
C TYR A 112 -8.10 -0.03 23.52
N ALA A 113 -6.79 -0.07 23.70
CA ALA A 113 -6.17 0.30 24.97
C ALA A 113 -6.48 1.75 25.38
N LEU A 114 -6.54 2.67 24.42
CA LEU A 114 -6.89 4.08 24.68
C LEU A 114 -8.38 4.28 24.97
N ALA A 115 -9.26 3.42 24.42
CA ALA A 115 -10.71 3.49 24.71
C ALA A 115 -11.02 3.17 26.17
N ASP A 116 -10.24 2.26 26.79
CA ASP A 116 -10.39 1.84 28.18
C ASP A 116 -9.51 2.65 29.15
N ALA A 117 -8.71 3.60 28.65
CA ALA A 117 -7.78 4.36 29.45
C ALA A 117 -8.47 5.49 30.23
N VAL A 118 -7.83 5.91 31.33
CA VAL A 118 -8.23 7.10 32.06
C VAL A 118 -7.75 8.38 31.37
N VAL A 119 -8.45 9.50 31.59
CA VAL A 119 -8.01 10.84 31.18
C VAL A 119 -6.67 11.16 31.88
N PRO A 120 -5.62 11.69 31.18
CA PRO A 120 -5.66 12.26 29.84
C PRO A 120 -5.35 11.27 28.70
N ALA A 121 -4.97 10.00 28.98
CA ALA A 121 -4.57 9.05 27.95
C ALA A 121 -5.71 8.75 26.95
N ALA A 122 -6.96 8.66 27.44
CA ALA A 122 -8.14 8.49 26.60
C ALA A 122 -8.31 9.60 25.55
N ALA A 123 -7.81 10.81 25.82
CA ALA A 123 -7.82 11.92 24.87
C ALA A 123 -6.97 11.68 23.63
N LEU A 124 -6.04 10.72 23.67
CA LEU A 124 -5.24 10.29 22.50
C LEU A 124 -6.01 9.36 21.55
N HIS A 125 -7.16 8.81 21.99
CA HIS A 125 -7.97 7.90 21.17
C HIS A 125 -8.36 8.51 19.81
N PRO A 126 -8.93 9.73 19.72
CA PRO A 126 -9.26 10.36 18.45
C PRO A 126 -8.02 10.61 17.58
N LEU A 127 -6.90 11.02 18.18
CA LEU A 127 -5.64 11.27 17.45
C LEU A 127 -5.12 9.98 16.83
N ASN A 128 -5.10 8.88 17.58
CA ASN A 128 -4.69 7.58 17.06
C ASN A 128 -5.64 7.10 15.95
N GLY A 129 -6.95 7.31 16.07
CA GLY A 129 -7.94 7.04 15.01
C GLY A 129 -7.62 7.81 13.72
N PHE A 130 -7.17 9.06 13.85
CA PHE A 130 -6.72 9.86 12.71
C PHE A 130 -5.46 9.28 12.04
N LEU A 131 -4.49 8.80 12.82
CA LEU A 131 -3.30 8.12 12.29
C LEU A 131 -3.65 6.85 11.52
N ILE A 132 -4.60 6.06 12.02
CA ILE A 132 -5.11 4.87 11.33
C ILE A 132 -5.74 5.27 9.98
N LEU A 133 -6.57 6.31 9.95
CA LEU A 133 -7.20 6.80 8.73
C LEU A 133 -6.16 7.28 7.71
N LEU A 134 -5.23 8.13 8.10
CA LEU A 134 -4.18 8.64 7.21
C LEU A 134 -3.31 7.51 6.64
N THR A 135 -2.93 6.54 7.48
CA THR A 135 -2.17 5.37 7.04
C THR A 135 -2.98 4.52 6.05
N SER A 136 -4.27 4.34 6.30
CA SER A 136 -5.18 3.60 5.41
C SER A 136 -5.31 4.28 4.05
N LEU A 137 -5.50 5.59 4.00
CA LEU A 137 -5.55 6.39 2.77
C LEU A 137 -4.22 6.31 1.98
N PHE A 138 -3.10 6.34 2.68
CA PHE A 138 -1.79 6.14 2.05
C PHE A 138 -1.68 4.75 1.41
N ILE A 139 -2.11 3.70 2.10
CA ILE A 139 -2.14 2.34 1.57
C ILE A 139 -3.04 2.24 0.34
N VAL A 140 -4.25 2.81 0.38
CA VAL A 140 -5.17 2.86 -0.77
C VAL A 140 -4.47 3.46 -1.99
N ARG A 141 -3.91 4.68 -1.83
CA ARG A 141 -3.21 5.38 -2.92
C ARG A 141 -2.07 4.56 -3.50
N ARG A 142 -1.24 3.93 -2.65
CA ARG A 142 -0.10 3.12 -3.07
C ARG A 142 -0.54 1.82 -3.75
N SER A 143 -1.58 1.18 -3.24
CA SER A 143 -2.13 -0.06 -3.80
C SER A 143 -2.70 0.17 -5.20
N TRP A 144 -3.47 1.23 -5.40
CA TRP A 144 -3.97 1.66 -6.70
C TRP A 144 -2.83 1.93 -7.70
N ALA A 145 -1.77 2.60 -7.26
CA ALA A 145 -0.61 2.88 -8.12
C ALA A 145 0.08 1.59 -8.59
N VAL A 146 0.12 0.53 -7.76
CA VAL A 146 0.69 -0.78 -8.15
C VAL A 146 -0.19 -1.51 -9.17
N VAL A 147 -1.52 -1.38 -9.06
CA VAL A 147 -2.46 -2.02 -10.00
C VAL A 147 -2.45 -1.30 -11.36
N ARG A 148 -2.49 0.03 -11.36
CA ARG A 148 -2.53 0.86 -12.58
C ARG A 148 -1.26 0.78 -13.44
N LYS A 149 -0.08 0.62 -12.85
CA LYS A 149 1.21 0.57 -13.59
C LYS A 149 1.39 -0.65 -14.48
N LYS A 150 0.42 -1.57 -14.53
CA LYS A 150 0.52 -2.85 -15.27
C LYS A 150 -0.62 -3.07 -16.27
N GLY A 151 -1.48 -2.08 -16.50
CA GLY A 151 -2.29 -1.97 -17.69
C GLY A 151 -1.50 -1.23 -18.76
#